data_69176f8f5cf2c8aeca022e80e16a70eb
#
_entry.id   69176f8f5cf2c8aeca022e80e16a70eb
#
_cell.length_a   1.000
_cell.length_b   1.000
_cell.length_c   1.000
_cell.angle_alpha   90.00
_cell.angle_beta   90.00
_cell.angle_gamma   90.00
#
_symmetry.space_group_name_H-M   'P 1'
#
loop_
_entity.id
_entity.type
_entity.pdbx_description
1 polymer ?
#
loop_
_entity_poly.entity_id
_entity_poly.type
_entity_poly.pdbx_seq_one_letter_code
_entity_poly.pdbx_strand_id
1 'polypeptide(L)'
;MGLNLLQIGGDTWNRCGRGWLNIDGAFDAGDAPGLVENVPIADGSGRAVMRFEANARSRLPFANASVLLIYSEHMLEHMSPAAGVNLLSECWRVLAPGGLLRVVTPDVSNYARALVNGDADGFLKRHAARFPPMDAFGSPPSATTMLNNIMRNYGHEWIYSPDEFERAARRAGLPAGSACTSNREGRGLPAWAMAVFRRANAPRKAALRCWLDQEVRADESMYVNVYK
;
A
#
# COMPACT_ATOMS: atom_id res chain seq x y z
N MET A 1 1.45 -18.18 -19.42
CA MET A 1 1.79 -16.81 -19.01
C MET A 1 1.94 -16.77 -17.51
N GLY A 2 3.08 -16.34 -16.99
CA GLY A 2 3.27 -16.16 -15.55
C GLY A 2 2.35 -15.05 -15.03
N LEU A 3 1.74 -15.26 -13.85
CA LEU A 3 1.07 -14.19 -13.13
C LEU A 3 2.16 -13.19 -12.71
N ASN A 4 2.14 -12.01 -13.31
CA ASN A 4 3.03 -10.93 -12.90
C ASN A 4 2.38 -10.23 -11.71
N LEU A 5 2.91 -10.52 -10.52
CA LEU A 5 2.47 -9.95 -9.25
C LEU A 5 3.50 -8.91 -8.83
N LEU A 6 3.04 -7.70 -8.54
CA LEU A 6 3.89 -6.57 -8.19
C LEU A 6 3.49 -6.02 -6.84
N GLN A 7 4.44 -5.91 -5.92
CA GLN A 7 4.29 -5.14 -4.70
C GLN A 7 5.10 -3.85 -4.81
N ILE A 8 4.50 -2.72 -4.43
CA ILE A 8 5.15 -1.41 -4.41
C ILE A 8 5.21 -0.90 -2.98
N GLY A 9 6.41 -0.57 -2.49
CA GLY A 9 6.62 -0.04 -1.16
C GLY A 9 6.57 -1.10 -0.06
N GLY A 10 7.20 -2.24 -0.29
CA GLY A 10 7.47 -3.19 0.79
C GLY A 10 8.82 -2.88 1.40
N ASP A 11 8.86 -2.31 2.60
CA ASP A 11 10.09 -2.28 3.38
C ASP A 11 10.55 -3.70 3.72
N THR A 12 11.66 -3.83 4.46
CA THR A 12 12.22 -5.14 4.82
C THR A 12 11.24 -6.05 5.55
N TRP A 13 10.17 -5.51 6.14
CA TRP A 13 9.20 -6.22 6.97
C TRP A 13 7.97 -6.69 6.19
N ASN A 14 7.56 -5.93 5.16
CA ASN A 14 6.29 -6.14 4.45
C ASN A 14 6.46 -6.69 3.03
N ARG A 15 7.67 -7.07 2.62
CA ARG A 15 7.91 -7.61 1.28
C ARG A 15 7.18 -8.92 1.06
N CYS A 16 6.43 -8.98 -0.02
CA CYS A 16 5.78 -10.21 -0.47
C CYS A 16 6.82 -11.26 -0.89
N GLY A 17 6.54 -12.50 -0.55
CA GLY A 17 7.45 -13.62 -0.78
C GLY A 17 7.50 -14.12 -2.23
N ARG A 18 7.79 -15.41 -2.39
CA ARG A 18 7.99 -16.04 -3.70
C ARG A 18 6.83 -15.80 -4.67
N GLY A 19 7.15 -15.40 -5.88
CA GLY A 19 6.19 -15.13 -6.96
C GLY A 19 5.78 -13.67 -7.10
N TRP A 20 6.20 -12.81 -6.16
CA TRP A 20 6.07 -11.36 -6.24
C TRP A 20 7.37 -10.71 -6.65
N LEU A 21 7.29 -9.66 -7.45
CA LEU A 21 8.35 -8.69 -7.60
C LEU A 21 8.04 -7.52 -6.67
N ASN A 22 8.96 -7.26 -5.75
CA ASN A 22 8.83 -6.13 -4.82
C ASN A 22 9.55 -4.93 -5.41
N ILE A 23 8.90 -3.78 -5.44
CA ILE A 23 9.51 -2.50 -5.79
C ILE A 23 9.66 -1.70 -4.51
N ASP A 24 10.86 -1.23 -4.26
CA ASP A 24 11.20 -0.49 -3.06
C ASP A 24 12.01 0.75 -3.41
N GLY A 25 11.69 1.87 -2.75
CA GLY A 25 12.41 3.14 -2.91
C GLY A 25 13.47 3.41 -1.83
N ALA A 26 13.53 2.56 -0.80
CA ALA A 26 14.56 2.67 0.23
C ALA A 26 15.86 2.05 -0.26
N PHE A 27 16.80 2.87 -0.71
CA PHE A 27 18.10 2.45 -1.22
C PHE A 27 19.22 2.93 -0.33
N ASP A 28 20.24 2.11 -0.22
CA ASP A 28 21.56 2.60 0.20
C ASP A 28 22.15 3.48 -0.92
N ALA A 29 22.76 4.58 -0.53
CA ALA A 29 23.37 5.51 -1.48
C ALA A 29 24.40 4.77 -2.35
N GLY A 30 24.15 4.70 -3.66
CA GLY A 30 25.04 4.04 -4.63
C GLY A 30 24.40 2.92 -5.44
N ASP A 31 23.19 2.52 -5.11
CA ASP A 31 22.48 1.46 -5.84
C ASP A 31 21.87 1.97 -7.15
N ALA A 32 22.07 1.20 -8.22
CA ALA A 32 21.50 1.56 -9.52
C ALA A 32 19.99 1.30 -9.57
N PRO A 33 19.16 2.25 -10.06
CA PRO A 33 17.76 2.01 -10.32
C PRO A 33 17.54 0.82 -11.27
N GLY A 34 16.51 0.02 -11.01
CA GLY A 34 16.14 -1.10 -11.86
C GLY A 34 16.90 -2.41 -11.59
N LEU A 35 17.87 -2.43 -10.68
CA LEU A 35 18.53 -3.65 -10.28
C LEU A 35 17.54 -4.59 -9.57
N VAL A 36 17.44 -5.82 -10.04
CA VAL A 36 16.64 -6.87 -9.40
C VAL A 36 17.54 -7.76 -8.56
N GLU A 37 17.29 -7.81 -7.27
CA GLU A 37 18.02 -8.66 -6.34
C GLU A 37 17.12 -9.75 -5.76
N ASN A 38 17.72 -10.89 -5.45
CA ASN A 38 17.04 -11.93 -4.68
C ASN A 38 17.50 -11.82 -3.22
N VAL A 39 16.67 -11.20 -2.39
CA VAL A 39 16.98 -11.00 -0.98
C VAL A 39 16.57 -12.24 -0.18
N PRO A 40 17.50 -12.92 0.51
CA PRO A 40 17.17 -14.04 1.37
C PRO A 40 16.23 -13.62 2.51
N ILE A 41 15.30 -14.49 2.86
CA ILE A 41 14.44 -14.33 4.04
C ILE A 41 14.63 -15.52 5.00
N ALA A 42 14.21 -15.34 6.26
CA ALA A 42 14.48 -16.28 7.34
C ALA A 42 13.95 -17.71 7.11
N ASP A 43 12.96 -17.91 6.23
CA ASP A 43 12.43 -19.23 5.85
C ASP A 43 13.21 -19.91 4.72
N GLY A 44 14.35 -19.34 4.31
CA GLY A 44 15.19 -19.85 3.21
C GLY A 44 14.64 -19.59 1.81
N SER A 45 13.50 -18.94 1.67
CA SER A 45 13.02 -18.47 0.36
C SER A 45 13.63 -17.12 0.01
N GLY A 46 13.83 -16.84 -1.27
CA GLY A 46 14.27 -15.54 -1.75
C GLY A 46 13.09 -14.65 -2.09
N ARG A 47 13.29 -13.33 -1.96
CA ARG A 47 12.36 -12.30 -2.45
C ARG A 47 13.02 -11.54 -3.60
N ALA A 48 12.33 -11.46 -4.73
CA ALA A 48 12.78 -10.61 -5.81
C ALA A 48 12.47 -9.14 -5.45
N VAL A 49 13.49 -8.30 -5.40
CA VAL A 49 13.38 -6.87 -5.10
C VAL A 49 13.95 -6.08 -6.27
N MET A 50 13.16 -5.15 -6.80
CA MET A 50 13.60 -4.19 -7.80
C MET A 50 13.74 -2.82 -7.14
N ARG A 51 14.86 -2.18 -7.33
CA ARG A 51 15.11 -0.83 -6.85
C ARG A 51 14.50 0.19 -7.79
N PHE A 52 13.66 1.07 -7.28
CA PHE A 52 12.96 2.05 -8.06
C PHE A 52 12.65 3.30 -7.24
N GLU A 53 13.17 4.42 -7.67
CA GLU A 53 12.83 5.72 -7.09
C GLU A 53 11.57 6.28 -7.76
N ALA A 54 10.50 6.37 -6.99
CA ALA A 54 9.24 6.93 -7.46
C ALA A 54 9.18 8.45 -7.24
N ASN A 55 9.07 9.19 -8.32
CA ASN A 55 8.86 10.64 -8.30
C ASN A 55 7.77 11.04 -9.32
N ALA A 56 7.51 12.33 -9.46
CA ALA A 56 6.46 12.84 -10.34
C ALA A 56 6.67 12.53 -11.85
N ARG A 57 7.82 11.98 -12.24
CA ARG A 57 8.18 11.67 -13.63
C ARG A 57 8.66 10.23 -13.82
N SER A 58 8.72 9.44 -12.76
CA SER A 58 9.21 8.07 -12.84
C SER A 58 8.26 7.21 -13.67
N ARG A 59 8.82 6.31 -14.47
CA ARG A 59 8.08 5.35 -15.25
C ARG A 59 8.41 3.94 -14.78
N LEU A 60 7.38 3.17 -14.43
CA LEU A 60 7.57 1.77 -14.06
C LEU A 60 8.17 0.98 -15.24
N PRO A 61 9.22 0.17 -15.03
CA PRO A 61 9.94 -0.53 -16.09
C PRO A 61 9.19 -1.76 -16.61
N PHE A 62 7.88 -1.64 -16.77
CA PHE A 62 7.00 -2.70 -17.28
C PHE A 62 6.27 -2.22 -18.51
N ALA A 63 5.98 -3.16 -19.42
CA ALA A 63 5.16 -2.90 -20.60
C ALA A 63 3.71 -2.55 -20.18
N ASN A 64 3.00 -1.86 -21.06
CA ASN A 64 1.56 -1.62 -20.88
C ASN A 64 0.83 -2.95 -20.74
N ALA A 65 -0.16 -3.01 -19.86
CA ALA A 65 -1.05 -4.16 -19.70
C ALA A 65 -0.30 -5.50 -19.43
N SER A 66 0.79 -5.47 -18.66
CA SER A 66 1.66 -6.63 -18.43
C SER A 66 1.57 -7.21 -17.01
N VAL A 67 0.97 -6.49 -16.06
CA VAL A 67 0.88 -6.87 -14.65
C VAL A 67 -0.56 -7.19 -14.29
N LEU A 68 -0.81 -8.34 -13.68
CA LEU A 68 -2.17 -8.76 -13.34
C LEU A 68 -2.61 -8.27 -11.96
N LEU A 69 -1.68 -8.16 -11.02
CA LEU A 69 -1.97 -7.72 -9.66
C LEU A 69 -0.88 -6.77 -9.18
N ILE A 70 -1.31 -5.60 -8.70
CA ILE A 70 -0.45 -4.62 -8.05
C ILE A 70 -0.96 -4.42 -6.64
N TYR A 71 -0.07 -4.54 -5.67
CA TYR A 71 -0.33 -4.29 -4.27
C TYR A 71 0.62 -3.21 -3.75
N SER A 72 0.07 -2.20 -3.10
CA SER A 72 0.84 -1.15 -2.43
C SER A 72 0.27 -0.95 -1.04
N GLU A 73 1.14 -1.00 -0.02
CA GLU A 73 0.75 -0.81 1.37
C GLU A 73 1.72 0.16 2.03
N HIS A 74 1.14 1.19 2.68
CA HIS A 74 1.88 2.20 3.43
C HIS A 74 3.10 2.75 2.68
N MET A 75 2.85 3.17 1.42
CA MET A 75 3.87 3.72 0.54
C MET A 75 3.43 5.05 -0.10
N LEU A 76 2.15 5.14 -0.46
CA LEU A 76 1.65 6.31 -1.19
C LEU A 76 1.72 7.60 -0.35
N GLU A 77 1.58 7.48 0.97
CA GLU A 77 1.69 8.56 1.93
C GLU A 77 3.10 9.15 2.07
N HIS A 78 4.13 8.41 1.66
CA HIS A 78 5.52 8.87 1.66
C HIS A 78 5.90 9.64 0.39
N MET A 79 4.92 9.98 -0.44
CA MET A 79 5.13 10.65 -1.72
C MET A 79 4.43 12.00 -1.74
N SER A 80 5.04 12.95 -2.46
CA SER A 80 4.34 14.18 -2.80
C SER A 80 3.07 13.88 -3.62
N PRO A 81 2.03 14.74 -3.58
CA PRO A 81 0.81 14.53 -4.37
C PRO A 81 1.08 14.30 -5.87
N ALA A 82 2.06 14.99 -6.43
CA ALA A 82 2.41 14.84 -7.84
C ALA A 82 3.05 13.47 -8.13
N ALA A 83 3.93 12.99 -7.24
CA ALA A 83 4.54 11.67 -7.36
C ALA A 83 3.51 10.57 -7.16
N GLY A 84 2.60 10.72 -6.19
CA GLY A 84 1.49 9.78 -5.95
C GLY A 84 0.56 9.64 -7.16
N VAL A 85 0.16 10.76 -7.77
CA VAL A 85 -0.65 10.76 -9.01
C VAL A 85 0.10 10.07 -10.15
N ASN A 86 1.40 10.35 -10.32
CA ASN A 86 2.20 9.68 -11.33
C ASN A 86 2.28 8.18 -11.10
N LEU A 87 2.52 7.74 -9.86
CA LEU A 87 2.57 6.32 -9.52
C LEU A 87 1.25 5.62 -9.83
N LEU A 88 0.13 6.20 -9.43
CA LEU A 88 -1.21 5.66 -9.74
C LEU A 88 -1.43 5.54 -11.27
N SER A 89 -1.02 6.54 -12.04
CA SER A 89 -1.12 6.53 -13.51
C SER A 89 -0.25 5.42 -14.11
N GLU A 90 0.96 5.23 -13.62
CA GLU A 90 1.85 4.16 -14.08
C GLU A 90 1.33 2.77 -13.68
N CYS A 91 0.80 2.62 -12.46
CA CYS A 91 0.11 1.40 -12.04
C CYS A 91 -1.04 1.06 -13.01
N TRP A 92 -1.85 2.07 -13.35
CA TRP A 92 -2.94 1.89 -14.31
C TRP A 92 -2.44 1.52 -15.71
N ARG A 93 -1.37 2.14 -16.17
CA ARG A 93 -0.75 1.82 -17.46
C ARG A 93 -0.31 0.36 -17.55
N VAL A 94 0.43 -0.10 -16.54
CA VAL A 94 1.00 -1.46 -16.55
C VAL A 94 0.01 -2.56 -16.21
N LEU A 95 -1.09 -2.22 -15.52
CA LEU A 95 -2.12 -3.17 -15.15
C LEU A 95 -2.79 -3.75 -16.39
N ALA A 96 -2.91 -5.07 -16.45
CA ALA A 96 -3.55 -5.78 -17.55
C ALA A 96 -5.09 -5.69 -17.47
N PRO A 97 -5.81 -5.84 -18.59
CA PRO A 97 -7.27 -6.02 -18.56
C PRO A 97 -7.66 -7.20 -17.64
N GLY A 98 -8.65 -7.00 -16.79
CA GLY A 98 -9.03 -7.97 -15.75
C GLY A 98 -8.07 -7.98 -14.55
N GLY A 99 -7.11 -7.07 -14.49
CA GLY A 99 -6.18 -6.94 -13.38
C GLY A 99 -6.74 -6.13 -12.20
N LEU A 100 -6.05 -6.18 -11.09
CA LEU A 100 -6.40 -5.46 -9.87
C LEU A 100 -5.20 -4.65 -9.37
N LEU A 101 -5.43 -3.37 -9.10
CA LEU A 101 -4.61 -2.54 -8.24
C LEU A 101 -5.27 -2.45 -6.86
N ARG A 102 -4.54 -2.83 -5.82
CA ARG A 102 -4.94 -2.60 -4.43
C ARG A 102 -3.94 -1.67 -3.76
N VAL A 103 -4.47 -0.58 -3.20
CA VAL A 103 -3.70 0.38 -2.40
C VAL A 103 -4.23 0.37 -0.98
N VAL A 104 -3.32 0.29 -0.02
CA VAL A 104 -3.59 0.41 1.42
C VAL A 104 -2.76 1.59 1.91
N THR A 105 -3.41 2.59 2.50
CA THR A 105 -2.76 3.81 3.00
C THR A 105 -3.52 4.35 4.20
N PRO A 106 -2.90 5.08 5.14
CA PRO A 106 -3.59 5.66 6.28
C PRO A 106 -4.76 6.54 5.84
N ASP A 107 -5.87 6.45 6.58
CA ASP A 107 -7.06 7.28 6.39
C ASP A 107 -7.09 8.41 7.43
N VAL A 108 -6.78 9.62 7.01
CA VAL A 108 -6.78 10.79 7.89
C VAL A 108 -8.14 11.04 8.54
N SER A 109 -9.24 10.59 7.90
CA SER A 109 -10.59 10.77 8.43
C SER A 109 -10.82 10.06 9.77
N ASN A 110 -10.11 8.95 10.02
CA ASN A 110 -10.18 8.24 11.30
C ASN A 110 -9.62 9.10 12.44
N TYR A 111 -8.49 9.75 12.21
CA TYR A 111 -7.84 10.65 13.19
C TYR A 111 -8.63 11.92 13.39
N ALA A 112 -9.14 12.53 12.30
CA ALA A 112 -9.97 13.74 12.37
C ALA A 112 -11.29 13.47 13.11
N ARG A 113 -11.93 12.33 12.88
CA ARG A 113 -13.15 11.93 13.58
C ARG A 113 -12.89 11.76 15.07
N ALA A 114 -11.80 11.11 15.45
CA ALA A 114 -11.43 10.96 16.87
C ALA A 114 -11.09 12.29 17.52
N LEU A 115 -10.50 13.23 16.77
CA LEU A 115 -10.21 14.58 17.28
C LEU A 115 -11.50 15.37 17.57
N VAL A 116 -12.50 15.29 16.66
CA VAL A 116 -13.73 16.08 16.76
C VAL A 116 -14.74 15.45 17.74
N ASN A 117 -14.89 14.13 17.71
CA ASN A 117 -15.94 13.41 18.45
C ASN A 117 -15.42 12.70 19.70
N GLY A 118 -14.13 12.84 20.02
CA GLY A 118 -13.47 12.01 21.02
C GLY A 118 -13.18 10.61 20.49
N ASP A 119 -12.37 9.85 21.22
CA ASP A 119 -11.98 8.48 20.85
C ASP A 119 -13.01 7.44 21.34
N ALA A 120 -14.30 7.67 21.05
CA ALA A 120 -15.41 6.88 21.59
C ALA A 120 -15.34 5.38 21.20
N ASP A 121 -14.80 5.09 20.02
CA ASP A 121 -14.59 3.72 19.53
C ASP A 121 -13.22 3.13 19.96
N GLY A 122 -12.40 3.91 20.67
CA GLY A 122 -11.08 3.52 21.16
C GLY A 122 -10.04 3.32 20.06
N PHE A 123 -10.24 3.89 18.87
CA PHE A 123 -9.31 3.81 17.75
C PHE A 123 -7.92 4.31 18.10
N LEU A 124 -7.82 5.55 18.64
CA LEU A 124 -6.53 6.15 18.98
C LEU A 124 -5.82 5.38 20.09
N LYS A 125 -6.57 4.88 21.08
CA LYS A 125 -6.01 4.07 22.16
C LYS A 125 -5.39 2.79 21.63
N ARG A 126 -6.08 2.07 20.73
CA ARG A 126 -5.55 0.85 20.14
C ARG A 126 -4.35 1.15 19.23
N HIS A 127 -4.43 2.23 18.45
CA HIS A 127 -3.37 2.66 17.55
C HIS A 127 -2.11 3.06 18.34
N ALA A 128 -2.25 3.91 19.38
CA ALA A 128 -1.13 4.32 20.22
C ALA A 128 -0.47 3.18 21.00
N ALA A 129 -1.24 2.16 21.40
CA ALA A 129 -0.68 0.98 22.04
C ALA A 129 0.22 0.16 21.10
N ARG A 130 -0.05 0.22 19.82
CA ARG A 130 0.69 -0.52 18.78
C ARG A 130 1.80 0.31 18.14
N PHE A 131 1.53 1.57 17.90
CA PHE A 131 2.42 2.55 17.28
C PHE A 131 2.48 3.79 18.18
N PRO A 132 3.29 3.75 19.24
CA PRO A 132 3.41 4.90 20.14
C PRO A 132 3.87 6.13 19.37
N PRO A 133 3.25 7.30 19.58
CA PRO A 133 3.71 8.53 18.94
C PRO A 133 5.11 8.90 19.42
N MET A 134 5.92 9.43 18.49
CA MET A 134 7.33 9.75 18.78
C MET A 134 7.49 10.89 19.78
N ASP A 135 6.58 11.88 19.75
CA ASP A 135 6.64 13.10 20.56
C ASP A 135 5.32 13.33 21.32
N ALA A 136 5.04 12.50 22.32
CA ALA A 136 3.81 12.63 23.09
C ALA A 136 3.99 13.57 24.31
N PHE A 137 3.08 14.53 24.48
CA PHE A 137 2.95 15.34 25.69
C PHE A 137 2.12 14.59 26.75
N GLY A 138 2.58 13.44 27.19
CA GLY A 138 1.90 12.63 28.21
C GLY A 138 1.37 11.30 27.70
N SER A 139 0.85 10.49 28.62
CA SER A 139 0.28 9.16 28.37
C SER A 139 -1.10 9.04 29.04
N PRO A 140 -2.15 8.66 28.34
CA PRO A 140 -2.20 8.38 26.89
C PRO A 140 -2.01 9.64 26.02
N PRO A 141 -1.54 9.50 24.78
CA PRO A 141 -1.39 10.63 23.86
C PRO A 141 -2.76 11.19 23.46
N SER A 142 -2.82 12.52 23.29
CA SER A 142 -4.05 13.17 22.84
C SER A 142 -4.35 12.88 21.35
N ALA A 143 -5.61 13.07 20.94
CA ALA A 143 -6.01 12.98 19.55
C ALA A 143 -5.21 13.93 18.65
N THR A 144 -4.90 15.14 19.14
CA THR A 144 -4.04 16.11 18.45
C THR A 144 -2.62 15.56 18.25
N THR A 145 -2.04 14.94 19.29
CA THR A 145 -0.72 14.31 19.19
C THR A 145 -0.73 13.22 18.14
N MET A 146 -1.74 12.35 18.15
CA MET A 146 -1.85 11.25 17.17
C MET A 146 -2.03 11.75 15.74
N LEU A 147 -2.85 12.80 15.54
CA LEU A 147 -3.02 13.41 14.23
C LEU A 147 -1.71 14.03 13.72
N ASN A 148 -1.00 14.81 14.56
CA ASN A 148 0.30 15.35 14.17
C ASN A 148 1.32 14.25 13.88
N ASN A 149 1.31 13.19 14.69
CA ASN A 149 2.23 12.06 14.49
C ASN A 149 2.03 11.40 13.13
N ILE A 150 0.79 11.09 12.73
CA ILE A 150 0.55 10.46 11.42
C ILE A 150 0.85 11.39 10.26
N MET A 151 0.68 12.69 10.41
CA MET A 151 0.90 13.67 9.34
C MET A 151 2.36 14.09 9.16
N ARG A 152 3.19 13.99 10.20
CA ARG A 152 4.52 14.61 10.22
C ARG A 152 5.67 13.64 10.44
N ASN A 153 5.38 12.49 11.05
CA ASN A 153 6.39 11.50 11.36
C ASN A 153 6.42 10.39 10.31
N TYR A 154 7.33 9.47 10.47
CA TYR A 154 7.54 8.30 9.58
C TYR A 154 7.94 8.65 8.14
N GLY A 155 8.26 9.91 7.84
CA GLY A 155 8.55 10.36 6.47
C GLY A 155 7.30 10.56 5.61
N HIS A 156 6.13 10.74 6.22
CA HIS A 156 4.90 11.02 5.50
C HIS A 156 4.93 12.41 4.87
N GLU A 157 4.59 12.49 3.60
CA GLU A 157 4.45 13.75 2.86
C GLU A 157 2.99 14.13 2.65
N TRP A 158 2.10 13.13 2.45
CA TRP A 158 0.70 13.38 2.14
C TRP A 158 -0.23 12.27 2.61
N ILE A 159 -1.07 12.54 3.60
CA ILE A 159 -2.05 11.57 4.10
C ILE A 159 -3.39 11.79 3.42
N TYR A 160 -3.95 10.71 2.92
CA TYR A 160 -5.19 10.72 2.16
C TYR A 160 -6.43 10.56 3.05
N SER A 161 -7.54 11.17 2.62
CA SER A 161 -8.89 10.71 2.93
C SER A 161 -9.43 9.95 1.72
N PRO A 162 -10.55 9.21 1.85
CA PRO A 162 -11.21 8.58 0.70
C PRO A 162 -11.48 9.54 -0.47
N ASP A 163 -11.98 10.74 -0.16
CA ASP A 163 -12.28 11.77 -1.17
C ASP A 163 -11.02 12.29 -1.86
N GLU A 164 -9.94 12.50 -1.09
CA GLU A 164 -8.67 12.98 -1.64
C GLU A 164 -8.01 11.91 -2.51
N PHE A 165 -8.08 10.65 -2.09
CA PHE A 165 -7.62 9.54 -2.92
C PHE A 165 -8.40 9.47 -4.24
N GLU A 166 -9.73 9.60 -4.20
CA GLU A 166 -10.57 9.60 -5.40
C GLU A 166 -10.17 10.73 -6.38
N ARG A 167 -9.85 11.92 -5.86
CA ARG A 167 -9.34 13.03 -6.69
C ARG A 167 -8.00 12.70 -7.32
N ALA A 168 -7.07 12.14 -6.55
CA ALA A 168 -5.78 11.71 -7.06
C ALA A 168 -5.92 10.62 -8.14
N ALA A 169 -6.78 9.61 -7.89
CA ALA A 169 -7.08 8.53 -8.82
C ALA A 169 -7.65 9.06 -10.15
N ARG A 170 -8.64 9.96 -10.09
CA ARG A 170 -9.19 10.60 -11.29
C ARG A 170 -8.14 11.38 -12.08
N ARG A 171 -7.29 12.14 -11.37
CA ARG A 171 -6.19 12.88 -12.01
C ARG A 171 -5.17 11.94 -12.65
N ALA A 172 -4.98 10.76 -12.11
CA ALA A 172 -4.14 9.71 -12.66
C ALA A 172 -4.77 8.93 -13.83
N GLY A 173 -6.03 9.21 -14.17
CA GLY A 173 -6.78 8.54 -15.25
C GLY A 173 -7.42 7.22 -14.85
N LEU A 174 -7.54 6.93 -13.57
CA LEU A 174 -8.27 5.76 -13.08
C LEU A 174 -9.79 5.96 -13.21
N PRO A 175 -10.58 4.89 -13.36
CA PRO A 175 -12.04 5.00 -13.47
C PRO A 175 -12.65 5.62 -12.20
N ALA A 176 -13.69 6.42 -12.38
CA ALA A 176 -14.45 6.96 -11.27
C ALA A 176 -15.14 5.83 -10.48
N GLY A 177 -15.24 6.00 -9.15
CA GLY A 177 -15.87 5.00 -8.29
C GLY A 177 -14.98 3.77 -8.03
N SER A 178 -13.67 3.93 -8.12
CA SER A 178 -12.74 2.96 -7.55
C SER A 178 -13.17 2.70 -6.12
N ALA A 179 -13.52 1.44 -5.80
CA ALA A 179 -14.10 1.11 -4.51
C ALA A 179 -13.11 1.42 -3.39
N CYS A 180 -13.30 2.57 -2.77
CA CYS A 180 -12.57 2.99 -1.58
C CYS A 180 -13.40 2.60 -0.37
N THR A 181 -12.91 1.66 0.41
CA THR A 181 -13.53 1.29 1.68
C THR A 181 -12.61 1.69 2.82
N SER A 182 -13.09 2.59 3.67
CA SER A 182 -12.49 2.80 4.98
C SER A 182 -12.81 1.58 5.83
N ASN A 183 -11.83 0.97 6.47
CA ASN A 183 -11.99 -0.15 7.39
C ASN A 183 -12.17 -1.56 6.79
N ARG A 184 -12.52 -2.45 7.68
CA ARG A 184 -12.57 -3.92 7.56
C ARG A 184 -13.35 -4.49 6.37
N GLU A 185 -14.25 -3.75 5.77
CA GLU A 185 -15.08 -4.21 4.65
C GLU A 185 -14.30 -4.38 3.33
N GLY A 186 -13.18 -3.67 3.16
CA GLY A 186 -12.28 -3.85 2.02
C GLY A 186 -11.39 -5.10 2.11
N ARG A 187 -11.46 -5.80 3.22
CA ARG A 187 -10.75 -7.05 3.42
C ARG A 187 -11.40 -8.15 2.61
N GLY A 188 -10.67 -8.79 1.85
CA GLY A 188 -11.12 -9.95 1.10
C GLY A 188 -10.67 -9.85 -0.35
N LEU A 189 -10.32 -10.98 -0.85
CA LEU A 189 -10.08 -11.13 -2.28
C LEU A 189 -11.41 -10.97 -3.00
N PRO A 190 -11.49 -10.12 -4.03
CA PRO A 190 -12.65 -10.11 -4.90
C PRO A 190 -12.92 -11.53 -5.44
N ALA A 191 -14.17 -11.81 -5.77
CA ALA A 191 -14.60 -13.17 -6.14
C ALA A 191 -13.74 -13.79 -7.26
N TRP A 192 -13.28 -13.00 -8.22
CA TRP A 192 -12.40 -13.49 -9.28
C TRP A 192 -10.98 -13.80 -8.79
N ALA A 193 -10.42 -12.98 -7.90
CA ALA A 193 -9.11 -13.24 -7.29
C ALA A 193 -9.17 -14.48 -6.39
N MET A 194 -10.30 -14.69 -5.68
CA MET A 194 -10.57 -15.94 -5.00
C MET A 194 -10.67 -17.13 -5.96
N ALA A 195 -11.25 -16.94 -7.15
CA ALA A 195 -11.29 -17.98 -8.17
C ALA A 195 -9.87 -18.32 -8.67
N VAL A 196 -9.03 -17.32 -8.90
CA VAL A 196 -7.61 -17.50 -9.24
C VAL A 196 -6.87 -18.20 -8.10
N PHE A 197 -7.10 -17.77 -6.86
CA PHE A 197 -6.51 -18.38 -5.68
C PHE A 197 -6.89 -19.86 -5.52
N ARG A 198 -8.17 -20.20 -5.70
CA ARG A 198 -8.65 -21.59 -5.61
C ARG A 198 -8.02 -22.50 -6.65
N ARG A 199 -7.76 -21.97 -7.86
CA ARG A 199 -7.15 -22.71 -8.98
C ARG A 199 -5.62 -22.67 -8.98
N ALA A 200 -5.02 -21.83 -8.14
CA ALA A 200 -3.58 -21.71 -8.05
C ALA A 200 -2.95 -22.95 -7.43
N ASN A 201 -1.79 -23.36 -7.90
CA ASN A 201 -0.96 -24.36 -7.25
C ASN A 201 -0.35 -23.84 -5.94
N ALA A 202 0.24 -24.71 -5.12
CA ALA A 202 0.76 -24.36 -3.81
C ALA A 202 1.72 -23.15 -3.79
N PRO A 203 2.71 -22.99 -4.71
CA PRO A 203 3.55 -21.81 -4.76
C PRO A 203 2.78 -20.50 -5.02
N ARG A 204 1.77 -20.55 -5.89
CA ARG A 204 0.92 -19.37 -6.19
C ARG A 204 -0.01 -19.02 -5.04
N LYS A 205 -0.53 -20.02 -4.32
CA LYS A 205 -1.29 -19.79 -3.09
C LYS A 205 -0.45 -19.14 -2.01
N ALA A 206 0.80 -19.57 -1.86
CA ALA A 206 1.74 -18.95 -0.92
C ALA A 206 2.02 -17.47 -1.30
N ALA A 207 2.21 -17.19 -2.59
CA ALA A 207 2.41 -15.82 -3.08
C ALA A 207 1.20 -14.90 -2.82
N LEU A 208 -0.02 -15.42 -2.97
CA LEU A 208 -1.25 -14.67 -2.72
C LEU A 208 -1.57 -14.52 -1.23
N ARG A 209 -1.07 -15.40 -0.36
CA ARG A 209 -1.24 -15.31 1.10
C ARG A 209 -0.63 -14.05 1.69
N CYS A 210 0.51 -13.59 1.18
CA CYS A 210 1.12 -12.35 1.63
C CYS A 210 0.11 -11.19 1.60
N TRP A 211 -0.73 -11.13 0.61
CA TRP A 211 -1.79 -10.15 0.48
C TRP A 211 -2.95 -10.36 1.47
N LEU A 212 -3.25 -11.60 1.85
CA LEU A 212 -4.33 -11.93 2.79
C LEU A 212 -3.94 -11.71 4.25
N ASP A 213 -2.66 -11.88 4.56
CA ASP A 213 -2.18 -11.91 5.95
C ASP A 213 -1.80 -10.51 6.48
N GLN A 214 -1.83 -9.47 5.64
CA GLN A 214 -1.48 -8.11 6.06
C GLN A 214 -2.66 -7.40 6.71
N GLU A 215 -3.09 -7.90 7.87
CA GLU A 215 -4.14 -7.27 8.68
C GLU A 215 -3.61 -6.32 9.76
N VAL A 216 -2.30 -6.07 9.75
CA VAL A 216 -1.60 -5.45 10.88
C VAL A 216 -2.06 -4.01 11.15
N ARG A 217 -2.47 -3.26 10.12
CA ARG A 217 -2.82 -1.84 10.20
C ARG A 217 -4.26 -1.53 9.80
N ALA A 218 -5.13 -2.50 9.91
CA ALA A 218 -6.50 -2.42 9.41
C ALA A 218 -7.34 -1.30 10.02
N ASP A 219 -7.05 -0.91 11.26
CA ASP A 219 -7.85 0.10 11.97
C ASP A 219 -7.51 1.54 11.52
N GLU A 220 -6.30 1.77 11.00
CA GLU A 220 -5.84 3.09 10.57
C GLU A 220 -5.97 3.33 9.08
N SER A 221 -6.10 2.27 8.29
CA SER A 221 -5.94 2.33 6.84
C SER A 221 -7.27 2.26 6.10
N MET A 222 -7.32 2.92 4.94
CA MET A 222 -8.30 2.67 3.91
C MET A 222 -7.76 1.67 2.90
N TYR A 223 -8.66 0.90 2.31
CA TYR A 223 -8.37 -0.08 1.27
C TYR A 223 -9.03 0.34 -0.02
N VAL A 224 -8.25 0.53 -1.05
CA VAL A 224 -8.76 0.91 -2.37
C VAL A 224 -8.50 -0.20 -3.37
N ASN A 225 -9.56 -0.64 -4.04
CA ASN A 225 -9.49 -1.66 -5.08
C ASN A 225 -9.90 -1.03 -6.41
N VAL A 226 -9.01 -1.09 -7.39
CA VAL A 226 -9.26 -0.59 -8.75
C VAL A 226 -9.12 -1.73 -9.74
N TYR A 227 -10.17 -1.97 -10.51
CA TYR A 227 -10.24 -3.04 -11.52
C TYR A 227 -10.10 -2.44 -12.92
N LYS A 228 -9.31 -3.09 -13.75
CA LYS A 228 -9.12 -2.69 -15.15
C LYS A 228 -9.86 -3.59 -16.11
#